data_6deb0689a60da04c0858c63a1b2edca5
#
_entry.id   6deb0689a60da04c0858c63a1b2edca5
#
_cell.length_a   1.000
_cell.length_b   1.000
_cell.length_c   1.000
_cell.angle_alpha   90.00
_cell.angle_beta   90.00
_cell.angle_gamma   90.00
#
_symmetry.space_group_name_H-M   'P 1'
#
loop_
_entity.id
_entity.type
_entity.pdbx_description
1 polymer ?
#
loop_
_entity_poly.entity_id
_entity_poly.type
_entity_poly.pdbx_seq_one_letter_code
_entity_poly.pdbx_strand_id
1 'polypeptide(L)'
;MNSPHVLLLGLIVTAGASGFLSEERHPWKPPGPGDLRSPCPGINALANHGLLPRDGRNIDLATLGEATAFGYNMEHNTMLAVGIPALTTSTTGNNSTFHLSDVNQHMPQVIEHDGSLTRNDAYFGDSNNFSPAAWGRALHAWGDAEIIDFATAAREIKARFEWGEIHNPEFNGTFAKTGSLLQYALLLSAFGNYGNANKTLVRYWIEHERLPLSLGWQPPVANINSTMNRLIAANISALWL
;
A
#
# COMPACT_ATOMS: atom_id res chain seq x y z
N MET A 1 -47.23 -50.88 7.11
CA MET A 1 -46.24 -50.05 7.80
C MET A 1 -45.55 -49.18 6.76
N ASN A 2 -46.03 -47.93 6.63
CA ASN A 2 -45.53 -47.00 5.64
C ASN A 2 -44.52 -46.05 6.30
N SER A 3 -43.25 -46.10 5.87
CA SER A 3 -42.24 -45.11 6.29
C SER A 3 -42.39 -43.82 5.46
N PRO A 4 -42.37 -42.65 6.07
CA PRO A 4 -42.35 -41.39 5.32
C PRO A 4 -40.92 -41.10 4.89
N HIS A 5 -40.72 -40.89 3.58
CA HIS A 5 -39.51 -40.32 3.02
C HIS A 5 -39.50 -38.81 3.33
N VAL A 6 -38.57 -38.36 4.18
CA VAL A 6 -38.27 -36.95 4.38
C VAL A 6 -37.40 -36.48 3.23
N LEU A 7 -37.96 -35.61 2.37
CA LEU A 7 -37.21 -34.91 1.35
C LEU A 7 -36.47 -33.73 2.05
N LEU A 8 -35.15 -33.84 2.17
CA LEU A 8 -34.30 -32.71 2.58
C LEU A 8 -34.16 -31.79 1.38
N LEU A 9 -34.91 -30.69 1.35
CA LEU A 9 -34.66 -29.58 0.42
C LEU A 9 -33.41 -28.85 0.90
N GLY A 10 -32.30 -29.07 0.21
CA GLY A 10 -31.09 -28.27 0.39
C GLY A 10 -31.35 -26.86 -0.10
N LEU A 11 -31.39 -25.86 0.80
CA LEU A 11 -31.34 -24.46 0.44
C LEU A 11 -29.97 -24.17 -0.18
N ILE A 12 -29.93 -24.06 -1.51
CA ILE A 12 -28.76 -23.44 -2.19
C ILE A 12 -28.89 -21.94 -1.94
N VAL A 13 -28.18 -21.46 -0.92
CA VAL A 13 -27.95 -20.03 -0.75
C VAL A 13 -27.02 -19.63 -1.90
N THR A 14 -27.58 -19.09 -2.97
CA THR A 14 -26.81 -18.34 -3.96
C THR A 14 -26.31 -17.09 -3.26
N ALA A 15 -25.08 -17.13 -2.74
CA ALA A 15 -24.36 -15.94 -2.33
C ALA A 15 -24.36 -15.00 -3.54
N GLY A 16 -25.07 -13.88 -3.43
CA GLY A 16 -25.07 -12.84 -4.44
C GLY A 16 -23.62 -12.53 -4.81
N ALA A 17 -23.36 -12.40 -6.11
CA ALA A 17 -22.04 -12.12 -6.66
C ALA A 17 -21.64 -10.67 -6.31
N SER A 18 -21.37 -10.39 -5.03
CA SER A 18 -20.50 -9.31 -4.61
C SER A 18 -19.10 -9.73 -5.09
N GLY A 19 -18.54 -8.92 -6.02
CA GLY A 19 -17.36 -9.31 -6.78
C GLY A 19 -16.17 -9.59 -5.86
N PHE A 20 -15.85 -10.87 -5.69
CA PHE A 20 -14.62 -11.26 -5.00
C PHE A 20 -13.42 -10.80 -5.82
N LEU A 21 -12.44 -10.21 -5.14
CA LEU A 21 -11.15 -9.89 -5.70
C LEU A 21 -10.44 -11.21 -6.06
N SER A 22 -10.14 -11.40 -7.35
CA SER A 22 -9.47 -12.62 -7.84
C SER A 22 -8.59 -12.31 -9.06
N GLU A 23 -7.56 -13.11 -9.27
CA GLU A 23 -6.68 -13.01 -10.45
C GLU A 23 -7.44 -13.21 -11.76
N GLU A 24 -8.51 -13.99 -11.77
CA GLU A 24 -9.32 -14.22 -12.96
C GLU A 24 -10.06 -12.96 -13.41
N ARG A 25 -10.64 -12.22 -12.45
CA ARG A 25 -11.42 -11.00 -12.72
C ARG A 25 -10.53 -9.77 -12.86
N HIS A 26 -9.46 -9.72 -12.10
CA HIS A 26 -8.49 -8.64 -12.06
C HIS A 26 -7.08 -9.17 -12.32
N PRO A 27 -6.79 -9.67 -13.56
CA PRO A 27 -5.50 -10.25 -13.88
C PRO A 27 -4.41 -9.19 -13.76
N TRP A 28 -3.33 -9.55 -13.05
CA TRP A 28 -2.15 -8.72 -12.98
C TRP A 28 -1.49 -8.61 -14.36
N LYS A 29 -1.06 -7.39 -14.71
CA LYS A 29 -0.25 -7.08 -15.88
C LYS A 29 0.82 -6.09 -15.48
N PRO A 30 2.08 -6.28 -15.90
CA PRO A 30 3.12 -5.28 -15.67
C PRO A 30 2.78 -3.99 -16.42
N PRO A 31 3.33 -2.84 -16.00
CA PRO A 31 3.16 -1.60 -16.74
C PRO A 31 3.74 -1.75 -18.17
N GLY A 32 2.98 -1.26 -19.15
CA GLY A 32 3.42 -1.17 -20.54
C GLY A 32 4.24 0.09 -20.81
N PRO A 33 4.82 0.19 -22.02
CA PRO A 33 5.54 1.40 -22.43
C PRO A 33 4.65 2.65 -22.32
N GLY A 34 5.10 3.65 -21.56
CA GLY A 34 4.39 4.91 -21.38
C GLY A 34 3.34 4.91 -20.25
N ASP A 35 3.12 3.78 -19.58
CA ASP A 35 2.30 3.75 -18.37
C ASP A 35 3.00 4.49 -17.23
N LEU A 36 2.24 5.25 -16.46
CA LEU A 36 2.73 6.02 -15.32
C LEU A 36 2.58 5.21 -14.04
N ARG A 37 3.59 5.31 -13.17
CA ARG A 37 3.60 4.70 -11.84
C ARG A 37 4.07 5.71 -10.81
N SER A 38 3.74 5.43 -9.56
CA SER A 38 4.05 6.26 -8.40
C SER A 38 5.15 5.64 -7.53
N PRO A 39 5.69 6.34 -6.55
CA PRO A 39 6.57 5.73 -5.56
C PRO A 39 5.85 4.73 -4.64
N CYS A 40 4.51 4.71 -4.62
CA CYS A 40 3.70 3.84 -3.77
C CYS A 40 3.40 2.48 -4.43
N PRO A 41 3.93 1.35 -3.93
CA PRO A 41 3.64 0.04 -4.48
C PRO A 41 2.16 -0.33 -4.38
N GLY A 42 1.43 0.24 -3.40
CA GLY A 42 0.01 -0.04 -3.19
C GLY A 42 -0.88 0.41 -4.34
N ILE A 43 -0.79 1.67 -4.75
CA ILE A 43 -1.60 2.16 -5.86
C ILE A 43 -1.08 1.65 -7.21
N ASN A 44 0.23 1.36 -7.33
CA ASN A 44 0.78 0.68 -8.51
C ASN A 44 0.20 -0.72 -8.66
N ALA A 45 0.09 -1.51 -7.57
CA ALA A 45 -0.54 -2.82 -7.61
C ALA A 45 -2.00 -2.73 -8.06
N LEU A 46 -2.77 -1.73 -7.59
CA LEU A 46 -4.14 -1.52 -8.05
C LEU A 46 -4.22 -1.22 -9.55
N ALA A 47 -3.31 -0.41 -10.09
CA ALA A 47 -3.24 -0.13 -11.52
C ALA A 47 -2.82 -1.39 -12.30
N ASN A 48 -1.87 -2.18 -11.79
CA ASN A 48 -1.43 -3.42 -12.43
C ASN A 48 -2.53 -4.49 -12.46
N HIS A 49 -3.47 -4.47 -11.49
CA HIS A 49 -4.67 -5.32 -11.48
C HIS A 49 -5.88 -4.70 -12.22
N GLY A 50 -5.76 -3.47 -12.73
CA GLY A 50 -6.84 -2.77 -13.46
C GLY A 50 -7.98 -2.30 -12.56
N LEU A 51 -7.73 -2.15 -11.26
CA LEU A 51 -8.62 -1.50 -10.29
C LEU A 51 -8.51 0.03 -10.38
N LEU A 52 -7.32 0.52 -10.71
CA LEU A 52 -7.09 1.88 -11.23
C LEU A 52 -6.82 1.81 -12.73
N PRO A 53 -6.93 2.93 -13.47
CA PRO A 53 -6.50 2.99 -14.86
C PRO A 53 -5.10 2.40 -15.02
N ARG A 54 -4.96 1.42 -15.92
CA ARG A 54 -3.69 0.68 -16.09
C ARG A 54 -2.54 1.56 -16.55
N ASP A 55 -2.88 2.59 -17.33
CA ASP A 55 -1.93 3.59 -17.79
C ASP A 55 -1.50 4.58 -16.70
N GLY A 56 -2.16 4.55 -15.54
CA GLY A 56 -1.86 5.42 -14.39
C GLY A 56 -2.25 6.88 -14.61
N ARG A 57 -3.22 7.16 -15.50
CA ARG A 57 -3.58 8.53 -15.90
C ARG A 57 -4.98 8.94 -15.46
N ASN A 58 -5.16 10.25 -15.24
CA ASN A 58 -6.45 10.93 -15.02
C ASN A 58 -7.31 10.29 -13.91
N ILE A 59 -6.67 10.01 -12.78
CA ILE A 59 -7.31 9.40 -11.61
C ILE A 59 -7.99 10.50 -10.81
N ASP A 60 -9.28 10.37 -10.56
CA ASP A 60 -10.03 11.23 -9.64
C ASP A 60 -10.16 10.59 -8.24
N LEU A 61 -10.67 11.37 -7.27
CA LEU A 61 -10.80 10.92 -5.89
C LEU A 61 -11.82 9.79 -5.72
N ALA A 62 -12.87 9.75 -6.54
CA ALA A 62 -13.87 8.68 -6.50
C ALA A 62 -13.26 7.36 -6.96
N THR A 63 -12.60 7.36 -8.12
CA THR A 63 -11.88 6.20 -8.67
C THR A 63 -10.81 5.69 -7.70
N LEU A 64 -10.03 6.59 -7.08
CA LEU A 64 -9.02 6.20 -6.07
C LEU A 64 -9.68 5.54 -4.86
N GLY A 65 -10.76 6.13 -4.33
CA GLY A 65 -11.48 5.61 -3.18
C GLY A 65 -12.12 4.25 -3.44
N GLU A 66 -12.77 4.07 -4.59
CA GLU A 66 -13.37 2.80 -5.00
C GLU A 66 -12.33 1.69 -5.18
N ALA A 67 -11.21 2.02 -5.84
CA ALA A 67 -10.13 1.07 -6.05
C ALA A 67 -9.50 0.60 -4.74
N THR A 68 -9.27 1.50 -3.78
CA THR A 68 -8.70 1.16 -2.47
C THR A 68 -9.69 0.46 -1.56
N ALA A 69 -10.97 0.81 -1.63
CA ALA A 69 -12.03 0.10 -0.91
C ALA A 69 -12.17 -1.34 -1.40
N PHE A 70 -12.20 -1.55 -2.70
CA PHE A 70 -12.30 -2.89 -3.27
C PHE A 70 -11.02 -3.71 -3.12
N GLY A 71 -9.85 -3.10 -3.38
CA GLY A 71 -8.56 -3.80 -3.40
C GLY A 71 -7.98 -4.07 -2.02
N TYR A 72 -8.27 -3.23 -1.01
CA TYR A 72 -7.69 -3.35 0.34
C TYR A 72 -8.73 -3.32 1.47
N ASN A 73 -10.02 -3.25 1.19
CA ASN A 73 -11.08 -2.97 2.16
C ASN A 73 -10.80 -1.70 3.00
N MET A 74 -10.37 -0.63 2.33
CA MET A 74 -10.05 0.64 2.96
C MET A 74 -11.27 1.57 2.89
N GLU A 75 -11.59 2.25 3.99
CA GLU A 75 -12.61 3.29 3.98
C GLU A 75 -12.28 4.37 2.97
N HIS A 76 -13.27 4.74 2.16
CA HIS A 76 -13.12 5.72 1.08
C HIS A 76 -12.41 7.01 1.53
N ASN A 77 -12.80 7.54 2.67
CA ASN A 77 -12.23 8.77 3.21
C ASN A 77 -10.78 8.63 3.71
N THR A 78 -10.30 7.42 3.94
CA THR A 78 -8.92 7.20 4.39
C THR A 78 -7.91 7.62 3.33
N MET A 79 -8.20 7.36 2.05
CA MET A 79 -7.33 7.74 0.94
C MET A 79 -7.45 9.22 0.54
N LEU A 80 -8.46 9.95 1.01
CA LEU A 80 -8.53 11.39 0.77
C LEU A 80 -7.35 12.16 1.37
N ALA A 81 -6.75 11.64 2.43
CA ALA A 81 -5.53 12.22 3.03
C ALA A 81 -4.33 12.23 2.05
N VAL A 82 -4.33 11.34 1.06
CA VAL A 82 -3.33 11.28 -0.01
C VAL A 82 -3.89 11.87 -1.30
N GLY A 83 -5.13 11.55 -1.65
CA GLY A 83 -5.74 11.97 -2.91
C GLY A 83 -5.93 13.49 -3.03
N ILE A 84 -6.34 14.18 -1.96
CA ILE A 84 -6.50 15.64 -1.99
C ILE A 84 -5.15 16.35 -2.23
N PRO A 85 -4.07 16.04 -1.50
CA PRO A 85 -2.75 16.56 -1.84
C PRO A 85 -2.29 16.21 -3.26
N ALA A 86 -2.59 15.01 -3.77
CA ALA A 86 -2.23 14.61 -5.13
C ALA A 86 -2.81 15.54 -6.22
N LEU A 87 -3.99 16.11 -5.99
CA LEU A 87 -4.57 17.09 -6.91
C LEU A 87 -3.76 18.39 -6.98
N THR A 88 -3.01 18.74 -5.93
CA THR A 88 -2.17 19.97 -5.92
C THR A 88 -0.92 19.85 -6.77
N THR A 89 -0.49 18.61 -7.07
CA THR A 89 0.69 18.30 -7.90
C THR A 89 0.31 17.87 -9.31
N SER A 90 -0.99 17.88 -9.63
CA SER A 90 -1.52 17.38 -10.89
C SER A 90 -0.93 18.06 -12.12
N THR A 91 -0.54 17.26 -13.10
CA THR A 91 -0.11 17.69 -14.45
C THR A 91 -1.12 17.38 -15.54
N THR A 92 -2.33 16.92 -15.17
CA THR A 92 -3.38 16.52 -16.12
C THR A 92 -4.02 17.68 -16.89
N GLY A 93 -3.89 18.91 -16.37
CA GLY A 93 -4.63 20.07 -16.86
C GLY A 93 -6.08 20.13 -16.35
N ASN A 94 -6.50 19.16 -15.51
CA ASN A 94 -7.80 19.11 -14.86
C ASN A 94 -7.61 19.02 -13.34
N ASN A 95 -8.05 20.03 -12.62
CA ASN A 95 -7.89 20.14 -11.15
C ASN A 95 -8.61 19.03 -10.35
N SER A 96 -9.41 18.20 -11.00
CA SER A 96 -10.13 17.08 -10.36
C SER A 96 -9.46 15.73 -10.55
N THR A 97 -8.35 15.66 -11.27
CA THR A 97 -7.61 14.43 -11.56
C THR A 97 -6.11 14.59 -11.38
N PHE A 98 -5.39 13.50 -11.19
CA PHE A 98 -3.94 13.44 -11.15
C PHE A 98 -3.44 12.20 -11.89
N HIS A 99 -2.16 12.17 -12.23
CA HIS A 99 -1.45 11.00 -12.71
C HIS A 99 -0.71 10.30 -11.58
N LEU A 100 -0.49 9.00 -11.66
CA LEU A 100 0.29 8.28 -10.63
C LEU A 100 1.71 8.85 -10.47
N SER A 101 2.30 9.39 -11.53
CA SER A 101 3.61 10.06 -11.47
C SER A 101 3.59 11.39 -10.73
N ASP A 102 2.44 12.06 -10.63
CA ASP A 102 2.36 13.40 -10.06
C ASP A 102 2.64 13.41 -8.55
N VAL A 103 2.46 12.26 -7.88
CA VAL A 103 2.69 12.11 -6.44
C VAL A 103 4.15 11.80 -6.07
N ASN A 104 5.05 11.83 -7.06
CA ASN A 104 6.49 11.67 -6.85
C ASN A 104 7.21 12.99 -6.51
N GLN A 105 6.47 14.06 -6.27
CA GLN A 105 7.09 15.33 -5.88
C GLN A 105 7.58 15.26 -4.43
N HIS A 106 8.89 15.56 -4.25
CA HIS A 106 9.50 15.63 -2.93
C HIS A 106 8.92 16.79 -2.11
N MET A 107 8.69 17.94 -2.76
CA MET A 107 8.06 19.12 -2.14
C MET A 107 7.05 19.77 -3.10
N PRO A 108 5.80 20.03 -2.72
CA PRO A 108 5.18 19.59 -1.45
C PRO A 108 5.05 18.09 -1.39
N GLN A 109 5.32 17.50 -0.22
CA GLN A 109 5.25 16.06 -0.02
C GLN A 109 3.81 15.56 -0.16
N VAL A 110 3.59 14.60 -1.07
CA VAL A 110 2.31 13.92 -1.24
C VAL A 110 2.42 12.46 -0.81
N ILE A 111 3.18 11.66 -1.55
CA ILE A 111 3.47 10.25 -1.22
C ILE A 111 4.98 10.03 -1.07
N GLU A 112 5.76 10.54 -2.02
CA GLU A 112 7.21 10.43 -1.99
C GLU A 112 7.76 11.04 -0.69
N HIS A 113 8.73 10.37 -0.06
CA HIS A 113 9.40 10.85 1.13
C HIS A 113 10.75 10.18 1.31
N ASP A 114 11.70 10.91 1.87
CA ASP A 114 12.97 10.32 2.34
C ASP A 114 12.70 9.27 3.42
N GLY A 115 13.62 8.32 3.57
CA GLY A 115 13.43 7.24 4.53
C GLY A 115 12.42 6.17 4.09
N SER A 116 12.04 6.11 2.82
CA SER A 116 11.13 5.09 2.28
C SER A 116 11.73 3.68 2.37
N LEU A 117 10.85 2.67 2.54
CA LEU A 117 11.24 1.24 2.52
C LEU A 117 11.88 0.81 1.21
N THR A 118 11.40 1.35 0.09
CA THR A 118 11.61 0.74 -1.24
C THR A 118 12.08 1.72 -2.30
N ARG A 119 12.18 3.00 -1.96
CA ARG A 119 12.65 4.06 -2.87
C ARG A 119 13.89 4.73 -2.29
N ASN A 120 14.73 5.28 -3.17
CA ASN A 120 15.82 6.14 -2.72
C ASN A 120 15.26 7.47 -2.23
N ASP A 121 16.02 8.15 -1.37
CA ASP A 121 15.75 9.54 -1.04
C ASP A 121 15.96 10.42 -2.29
N ALA A 122 15.19 11.48 -2.43
CA ALA A 122 15.21 12.37 -3.60
C ALA A 122 16.61 12.93 -3.90
N TYR A 123 17.42 13.15 -2.87
CA TYR A 123 18.82 13.58 -2.99
C TYR A 123 19.65 12.69 -3.92
N PHE A 124 19.37 11.38 -3.96
CA PHE A 124 20.11 10.43 -4.80
C PHE A 124 19.55 10.29 -6.23
N GLY A 125 18.56 11.09 -6.61
CA GLY A 125 17.97 11.15 -7.94
C GLY A 125 16.62 10.44 -8.02
N ASP A 126 16.58 9.21 -8.55
CA ASP A 126 15.30 8.52 -8.77
C ASP A 126 14.66 8.04 -7.46
N SER A 127 13.65 8.78 -7.02
CA SER A 127 12.81 8.45 -5.85
C SER A 127 11.47 7.82 -6.23
N ASN A 128 11.20 7.62 -7.53
CA ASN A 128 9.95 7.03 -8.00
C ASN A 128 10.03 5.51 -8.14
N ASN A 129 11.11 5.02 -8.74
CA ASN A 129 11.23 3.61 -9.06
C ASN A 129 11.72 2.77 -7.87
N PHE A 130 11.40 1.47 -7.91
CA PHE A 130 11.87 0.52 -6.90
C PHE A 130 13.40 0.51 -6.83
N SER A 131 13.95 0.69 -5.62
CA SER A 131 15.38 0.63 -5.35
C SER A 131 15.74 -0.69 -4.65
N PRO A 132 16.43 -1.61 -5.34
CA PRO A 132 16.93 -2.84 -4.70
C PRO A 132 17.83 -2.57 -3.50
N ALA A 133 18.57 -1.45 -3.51
CA ALA A 133 19.46 -1.07 -2.42
C ALA A 133 18.69 -0.61 -1.17
N ALA A 134 17.66 0.24 -1.33
CA ALA A 134 16.78 0.64 -0.21
C ALA A 134 16.06 -0.59 0.35
N TRP A 135 15.47 -1.40 -0.52
CA TRP A 135 14.77 -2.62 -0.14
C TRP A 135 15.69 -3.63 0.57
N GLY A 136 16.91 -3.82 0.09
CA GLY A 136 17.89 -4.70 0.74
C GLY A 136 18.21 -4.26 2.18
N ARG A 137 18.29 -2.95 2.44
CA ARG A 137 18.46 -2.40 3.80
C ARG A 137 17.25 -2.69 4.68
N ALA A 138 16.03 -2.51 4.16
CA ALA A 138 14.81 -2.82 4.89
C ALA A 138 14.72 -4.31 5.25
N LEU A 139 15.01 -5.20 4.30
CA LEU A 139 15.04 -6.66 4.54
C LEU A 139 16.09 -7.04 5.59
N HIS A 140 17.27 -6.41 5.55
CA HIS A 140 18.31 -6.62 6.55
C HIS A 140 17.84 -6.19 7.96
N ALA A 141 17.20 -5.04 8.07
CA ALA A 141 16.65 -4.56 9.33
C ALA A 141 15.51 -5.43 9.87
N TRP A 142 14.67 -6.01 8.99
CA TRP A 142 13.65 -6.98 9.40
C TRP A 142 14.27 -8.32 9.88
N GLY A 143 15.47 -8.68 9.40
CA GLY A 143 16.15 -9.93 9.77
C GLY A 143 15.32 -11.16 9.37
N ASP A 144 15.39 -12.22 10.21
CA ASP A 144 14.72 -13.51 9.96
C ASP A 144 13.25 -13.54 10.44
N ALA A 145 12.70 -12.41 10.88
CA ALA A 145 11.30 -12.34 11.31
C ALA A 145 10.35 -12.76 10.18
N GLU A 146 9.42 -13.68 10.47
CA GLU A 146 8.35 -14.06 9.54
C GLU A 146 7.17 -13.08 9.59
N ILE A 147 7.04 -12.40 10.71
CA ILE A 147 6.00 -11.39 10.98
C ILE A 147 6.66 -10.05 11.18
N ILE A 148 6.16 -9.04 10.49
CA ILE A 148 6.53 -7.64 10.69
C ILE A 148 5.56 -7.09 11.73
N ASP A 149 6.03 -6.91 12.95
CA ASP A 149 5.29 -6.29 14.05
C ASP A 149 5.73 -4.82 14.27
N PHE A 150 5.17 -4.17 15.29
CA PHE A 150 5.52 -2.79 15.63
C PHE A 150 7.01 -2.63 15.97
N ALA A 151 7.62 -3.60 16.63
CA ALA A 151 9.03 -3.53 17.02
C ALA A 151 9.94 -3.69 15.78
N THR A 152 9.58 -4.59 14.88
CA THR A 152 10.29 -4.79 13.61
C THR A 152 10.16 -3.54 12.72
N ALA A 153 9.00 -2.91 12.66
CA ALA A 153 8.77 -1.66 11.96
C ALA A 153 9.61 -0.50 12.54
N ALA A 154 9.57 -0.34 13.87
CA ALA A 154 10.33 0.71 14.55
C ALA A 154 11.85 0.55 14.35
N ARG A 155 12.38 -0.68 14.42
CA ARG A 155 13.78 -0.99 14.18
C ARG A 155 14.22 -0.63 12.76
N GLU A 156 13.39 -0.96 11.77
CA GLU A 156 13.69 -0.64 10.37
C GLU A 156 13.68 0.87 10.14
N ILE A 157 12.66 1.60 10.59
CA ILE A 157 12.59 3.05 10.46
C ILE A 157 13.82 3.69 11.08
N LYS A 158 14.23 3.26 12.30
CA LYS A 158 15.42 3.77 12.98
C LYS A 158 16.68 3.55 12.13
N ALA A 159 16.90 2.33 11.67
CA ALA A 159 18.05 2.00 10.83
C ALA A 159 18.08 2.79 9.52
N ARG A 160 16.90 3.01 8.91
CA ARG A 160 16.77 3.78 7.67
C ARG A 160 17.05 5.27 7.88
N PHE A 161 16.65 5.81 9.04
CA PHE A 161 16.91 7.21 9.41
C PHE A 161 18.39 7.44 9.71
N GLU A 162 19.00 6.59 10.53
CA GLU A 162 20.43 6.64 10.79
C GLU A 162 21.25 6.60 9.50
N TRP A 163 20.83 5.77 8.54
CA TRP A 163 21.45 5.73 7.22
C TRP A 163 21.24 7.05 6.46
N GLY A 164 20.00 7.59 6.46
CA GLY A 164 19.67 8.84 5.80
C GLY A 164 20.45 10.03 6.36
N GLU A 165 20.53 10.17 7.69
CA GLU A 165 21.28 11.24 8.36
C GLU A 165 22.78 11.22 8.03
N ILE A 166 23.36 10.03 7.80
CA ILE A 166 24.77 9.88 7.46
C ILE A 166 25.04 10.19 5.97
N HIS A 167 24.12 9.80 5.07
CA HIS A 167 24.42 9.75 3.64
C HIS A 167 23.69 10.81 2.81
N ASN A 168 22.57 11.36 3.33
CA ASN A 168 21.78 12.36 2.65
C ASN A 168 21.87 13.70 3.40
N PRO A 169 22.66 14.67 2.92
CA PRO A 169 22.83 15.98 3.61
C PRO A 169 21.53 16.81 3.62
N GLU A 170 20.52 16.45 2.81
CA GLU A 170 19.21 17.09 2.76
C GLU A 170 18.16 16.35 3.56
N PHE A 171 18.53 15.24 4.25
CA PHE A 171 17.60 14.40 4.99
C PHE A 171 16.85 15.18 6.07
N ASN A 172 15.53 15.21 5.94
CA ASN A 172 14.66 15.85 6.93
C ASN A 172 13.85 14.79 7.70
N GLY A 173 14.38 14.37 8.86
CA GLY A 173 13.76 13.35 9.70
C GLY A 173 12.33 13.65 10.13
N THR A 174 11.91 14.93 10.20
CA THR A 174 10.54 15.30 10.56
C THR A 174 9.56 14.93 9.45
N PHE A 175 9.87 15.24 8.19
CA PHE A 175 9.04 14.86 7.04
C PHE A 175 9.10 13.36 6.79
N ALA A 176 10.30 12.78 6.78
CA ALA A 176 10.50 11.34 6.61
C ALA A 176 9.72 10.52 7.65
N LYS A 177 9.64 10.97 8.90
CA LYS A 177 8.90 10.29 9.98
C LYS A 177 7.41 10.11 9.64
N THR A 178 6.77 11.16 9.16
CA THR A 178 5.34 11.11 8.83
C THR A 178 5.06 10.09 7.73
N GLY A 179 5.85 10.11 6.65
CA GLY A 179 5.75 9.18 5.54
C GLY A 179 6.01 7.73 5.97
N SER A 180 7.11 7.50 6.71
CA SER A 180 7.48 6.16 7.18
C SER A 180 6.45 5.55 8.13
N LEU A 181 5.87 6.34 9.04
CA LEU A 181 4.82 5.85 9.92
C LEU A 181 3.53 5.52 9.16
N LEU A 182 3.15 6.34 8.18
CA LEU A 182 1.97 6.09 7.35
C LEU A 182 2.16 4.85 6.47
N GLN A 183 3.32 4.69 5.84
CA GLN A 183 3.61 3.52 4.99
C GLN A 183 3.53 2.22 5.81
N TYR A 184 4.07 2.19 7.04
CA TYR A 184 3.94 1.02 7.91
C TYR A 184 2.52 0.83 8.43
N ALA A 185 1.80 1.90 8.75
CA ALA A 185 0.41 1.78 9.17
C ALA A 185 -0.45 1.11 8.10
N LEU A 186 -0.30 1.51 6.84
CA LEU A 186 -1.01 0.89 5.71
C LEU A 186 -0.57 -0.57 5.49
N LEU A 187 0.73 -0.85 5.56
CA LEU A 187 1.30 -2.19 5.38
C LEU A 187 0.79 -3.16 6.46
N LEU A 188 0.87 -2.75 7.73
CA LEU A 188 0.45 -3.58 8.86
C LEU A 188 -1.07 -3.76 8.93
N SER A 189 -1.84 -2.83 8.36
CA SER A 189 -3.29 -2.96 8.21
C SER A 189 -3.68 -3.92 7.09
N ALA A 190 -2.96 -3.88 5.95
CA ALA A 190 -3.36 -4.61 4.75
C ALA A 190 -2.93 -6.09 4.74
N PHE A 191 -1.79 -6.44 5.37
CA PHE A 191 -1.19 -7.77 5.26
C PHE A 191 -1.16 -8.55 6.57
N GLY A 192 -1.99 -8.18 7.54
CA GLY A 192 -2.06 -8.87 8.82
C GLY A 192 -3.26 -8.49 9.67
N ASN A 193 -3.18 -8.88 10.93
CA ASN A 193 -4.17 -8.52 11.94
C ASN A 193 -3.58 -7.42 12.81
N TYR A 194 -4.07 -6.22 12.73
CA TYR A 194 -3.69 -5.07 13.53
C TYR A 194 -2.26 -5.14 14.12
N GLY A 195 -1.29 -4.59 13.38
CA GLY A 195 0.09 -4.51 13.84
C GLY A 195 0.98 -5.74 13.60
N ASN A 196 0.47 -6.74 12.90
CA ASN A 196 1.24 -7.93 12.50
C ASN A 196 1.05 -8.19 11.02
N ALA A 197 2.08 -8.07 10.21
CA ALA A 197 1.98 -8.37 8.78
C ALA A 197 2.83 -9.59 8.43
N ASN A 198 2.29 -10.46 7.58
CA ASN A 198 3.04 -11.59 7.06
C ASN A 198 4.11 -11.10 6.07
N LYS A 199 5.38 -11.31 6.40
CA LYS A 199 6.54 -10.84 5.61
C LYS A 199 6.54 -11.39 4.19
N THR A 200 6.13 -12.63 3.97
CA THR A 200 6.10 -13.24 2.64
C THR A 200 5.08 -12.53 1.74
N LEU A 201 3.89 -12.22 2.26
CA LEU A 201 2.87 -11.49 1.53
C LEU A 201 3.32 -10.06 1.21
N VAL A 202 3.92 -9.38 2.19
CA VAL A 202 4.45 -8.02 2.01
C VAL A 202 5.57 -8.00 0.97
N ARG A 203 6.51 -8.94 1.03
CA ARG A 203 7.58 -9.05 0.03
C ARG A 203 7.04 -9.25 -1.37
N TYR A 204 6.12 -10.19 -1.54
CA TYR A 204 5.51 -10.45 -2.83
C TYR A 204 4.84 -9.20 -3.39
N TRP A 205 4.07 -8.51 -2.56
CA TRP A 205 3.37 -7.29 -2.94
C TRP A 205 4.33 -6.15 -3.34
N ILE A 206 5.39 -5.92 -2.58
CA ILE A 206 6.39 -4.88 -2.85
C ILE A 206 7.23 -5.22 -4.09
N GLU A 207 7.79 -6.42 -4.13
CA GLU A 207 8.76 -6.83 -5.15
C GLU A 207 8.14 -6.96 -6.54
N HIS A 208 6.83 -7.22 -6.61
CA HIS A 208 6.11 -7.40 -7.88
C HIS A 208 5.06 -6.33 -8.15
N GLU A 209 4.82 -5.41 -7.23
CA GLU A 209 3.67 -4.49 -7.28
C GLU A 209 2.39 -5.24 -7.70
N ARG A 210 2.13 -6.35 -7.00
CA ARG A 210 1.06 -7.30 -7.26
C ARG A 210 0.38 -7.71 -5.97
N LEU A 211 -0.95 -7.73 -5.97
CA LEU A 211 -1.71 -8.26 -4.85
C LEU A 211 -1.43 -9.76 -4.69
N PRO A 212 -1.10 -10.27 -3.50
CA PRO A 212 -0.67 -11.66 -3.32
C PRO A 212 -1.84 -12.65 -3.29
N LEU A 213 -2.78 -12.51 -4.24
CA LEU A 213 -3.98 -13.35 -4.37
C LEU A 213 -3.63 -14.80 -4.61
N SER A 214 -2.59 -15.07 -5.41
CA SER A 214 -2.07 -16.42 -5.67
C SER A 214 -1.46 -17.09 -4.44
N LEU A 215 -1.12 -16.32 -3.41
CA LEU A 215 -0.65 -16.82 -2.11
C LEU A 215 -1.78 -16.94 -1.08
N GLY A 216 -3.04 -16.83 -1.51
CA GLY A 216 -4.21 -16.95 -0.64
C GLY A 216 -4.55 -15.67 0.16
N TRP A 217 -3.88 -14.55 -0.08
CA TRP A 217 -4.23 -13.29 0.55
C TRP A 217 -5.59 -12.78 0.04
N GLN A 218 -6.35 -12.22 0.94
CA GLN A 218 -7.56 -11.44 0.66
C GLN A 218 -7.50 -10.13 1.46
N PRO A 219 -8.20 -9.08 1.00
CA PRO A 219 -8.35 -7.87 1.80
C PRO A 219 -8.82 -8.19 3.22
N PRO A 220 -8.32 -7.48 4.24
CA PRO A 220 -8.71 -7.73 5.62
C PRO A 220 -10.23 -7.56 5.81
N VAL A 221 -10.82 -8.35 6.73
CA VAL A 221 -12.27 -8.28 7.01
C VAL A 221 -12.63 -6.95 7.68
N ALA A 222 -11.78 -6.48 8.60
CA ALA A 222 -11.95 -5.17 9.23
C ALA A 222 -11.56 -4.06 8.26
N ASN A 223 -12.38 -3.01 8.17
CA ASN A 223 -12.07 -1.85 7.33
C ASN A 223 -10.80 -1.15 7.81
N ILE A 224 -9.88 -0.90 6.88
CA ILE A 224 -8.74 -0.02 7.11
C ILE A 224 -9.24 1.42 7.14
N ASN A 225 -9.02 2.12 8.26
CA ASN A 225 -9.47 3.49 8.42
C ASN A 225 -8.40 4.39 9.09
N SER A 226 -8.64 5.69 9.03
CA SER A 226 -7.71 6.68 9.58
C SER A 226 -7.44 6.51 11.08
N THR A 227 -8.42 6.02 11.85
CA THR A 227 -8.24 5.77 13.29
C THR A 227 -7.30 4.60 13.54
N MET A 228 -7.51 3.48 12.82
CA MET A 228 -6.61 2.31 12.88
C MET A 228 -5.18 2.71 12.49
N ASN A 229 -5.01 3.44 11.38
CA ASN A 229 -3.70 3.86 10.93
C ASN A 229 -2.98 4.77 11.94
N ARG A 230 -3.69 5.71 12.59
CA ARG A 230 -3.12 6.54 13.66
C ARG A 230 -2.70 5.73 14.88
N LEU A 231 -3.48 4.72 15.29
CA LEU A 231 -3.14 3.85 16.41
C LEU A 231 -1.90 3.01 16.10
N ILE A 232 -1.80 2.45 14.90
CA ILE A 232 -0.61 1.70 14.47
C ILE A 232 0.62 2.62 14.46
N ALA A 233 0.53 3.79 13.85
CA ALA A 233 1.61 4.77 13.82
C ALA A 233 2.06 5.20 15.23
N ALA A 234 1.13 5.39 16.16
CA ALA A 234 1.43 5.71 17.56
C ALA A 234 2.18 4.58 18.26
N ASN A 235 1.75 3.32 18.09
CA ASN A 235 2.43 2.15 18.66
C ASN A 235 3.86 1.99 18.14
N ILE A 236 4.08 2.18 16.83
CA ILE A 236 5.41 2.15 16.24
C ILE A 236 6.26 3.30 16.80
N SER A 237 5.70 4.53 16.84
CA SER A 237 6.41 5.70 17.33
C SER A 237 6.83 5.58 18.80
N ALA A 238 6.05 4.90 19.63
CA ALA A 238 6.38 4.65 21.04
C ALA A 238 7.58 3.70 21.23
N LEU A 239 7.90 2.89 20.23
CA LEU A 239 9.03 1.94 20.26
C LEU A 239 10.30 2.50 19.59
N TRP A 240 10.21 3.70 19.05
CA TRP A 240 11.32 4.34 18.34
C TRP A 240 12.29 5.10 19.29
N LEU A 241 12.09 5.05 20.57
CA LEU A 241 12.90 5.77 21.58
C LEU A 241 14.32 5.21 21.71
#